data_8a7669fc3e237e79bb7ef80172d699e0
#
_entry.id   8a7669fc3e237e79bb7ef80172d699e0
#
_cell.length_a   1.000
_cell.length_b   1.000
_cell.length_c   1.000
_cell.angle_alpha   90.00
_cell.angle_beta   90.00
_cell.angle_gamma   90.00
#
_symmetry.space_group_name_H-M   'P 1'
#
loop_
_entity.id
_entity.type
_entity.pdbx_description
1 polymer ?
#
loop_
_entity_poly.entity_id
_entity_poly.type
_entity_poly.pdbx_seq_one_letter_code
_entity_poly.pdbx_strand_id
1 'polypeptide(L)'
;EHATQQQQQLAPFAASPGPNSPSSSHLFTSLLQQQTPAKLSPHVGAASSNGMAMSRAAAAIRRQHPSGPLLPPSRSMASLFGHVEPAAKDPILGVTEAFLADPSPDKVNVGVGAYRDDNGKPVVLECVREAERRIAGNANMEYLPMGGSVKMIQESLKLAYGEDSEFIKDKRIAAVQALSGTGACRLFADFQKRFLPDSQIYIPTPTWSNHHNIWRDAQVPQRTFAYYHPESKGLDFVGLMDDIKKAPDGSFFLLHACAHNPTGVDPSEEQWREISHQFKLKNHFPFFDMAYQGFASGDPERDAKAIRIFLEDGHQIGCAQSYAKNMGLYGQRAGCLSILCDDEMQAVAVKSQLQQIARPMYSNPPLHGALVVSTILGDPALKTLWLKEVKGMADRIIGMRKALKESLEKLGSPLSWEHITNQIGMFCYSGMTPEQVDRLTKEFHIYMTRNGRISMAGVTTGNVAYLANAIHEVTKQN
;
A
#
# COMPACT_ATOMS: atom_id res chain seq x y z
N GLU A 1 26.80 33.63 38.12
CA GLU A 1 26.63 35.10 37.98
C GLU A 1 25.78 35.43 36.76
N HIS A 2 24.68 36.05 37.11
CA HIS A 2 23.79 36.93 36.33
C HIS A 2 23.11 36.37 35.06
N ALA A 3 21.83 36.10 35.16
CA ALA A 3 20.61 36.95 35.18
C ALA A 3 20.14 37.21 33.73
N THR A 4 18.93 37.26 33.31
CA THR A 4 17.71 37.78 33.95
C THR A 4 16.49 37.34 33.12
N GLN A 5 15.41 37.13 33.81
CA GLN A 5 14.02 37.03 33.39
C GLN A 5 13.57 38.14 32.43
N GLN A 6 12.70 37.81 31.48
CA GLN A 6 11.60 38.68 31.15
C GLN A 6 10.35 37.85 30.82
N GLN A 7 9.44 37.82 31.81
CA GLN A 7 8.01 37.57 31.63
C GLN A 7 7.38 38.83 31.03
N GLN A 8 6.55 38.68 30.01
CA GLN A 8 5.49 39.64 29.72
C GLN A 8 4.17 38.93 29.59
N GLN A 9 3.30 39.22 30.54
CA GLN A 9 1.87 38.97 30.58
C GLN A 9 1.15 39.79 29.50
N LEU A 10 0.19 39.20 28.83
CA LEU A 10 -0.93 39.93 28.25
C LEU A 10 -2.24 39.19 28.57
N ALA A 11 -3.11 39.91 29.26
CA ALA A 11 -4.43 39.52 29.70
C ALA A 11 -5.49 39.62 28.56
N PRO A 12 -6.72 39.13 28.80
CA PRO A 12 -7.66 38.78 27.74
C PRO A 12 -8.57 39.94 27.34
N PHE A 13 -9.01 39.96 26.08
CA PHE A 13 -10.09 40.79 25.65
C PHE A 13 -11.39 40.00 25.51
N ALA A 14 -12.42 40.52 26.15
CA ALA A 14 -13.76 40.00 26.26
C ALA A 14 -14.60 40.18 25.00
N ALA A 15 -15.57 39.28 24.86
CA ALA A 15 -16.61 39.22 23.84
C ALA A 15 -17.65 40.33 23.89
N SER A 16 -18.32 40.60 22.79
CA SER A 16 -19.79 40.81 22.74
C SER A 16 -20.35 40.72 21.31
N PRO A 17 -21.69 40.47 21.17
CA PRO A 17 -22.22 39.62 20.11
C PRO A 17 -23.18 40.30 19.11
N GLY A 18 -23.41 39.62 17.96
CA GLY A 18 -24.61 39.56 17.12
C GLY A 18 -24.91 40.74 16.17
N PRO A 19 -25.90 40.70 15.27
CA PRO A 19 -26.76 39.55 14.93
C PRO A 19 -26.98 39.30 13.41
N ASN A 20 -27.57 38.13 13.13
CA ASN A 20 -28.53 37.80 12.05
C ASN A 20 -28.21 37.99 10.56
N SER A 21 -28.13 36.93 9.84
CA SER A 21 -29.02 36.21 8.87
C SER A 21 -28.35 36.01 7.52
N PRO A 22 -28.89 35.26 6.54
CA PRO A 22 -29.48 33.93 6.58
C PRO A 22 -28.75 32.93 5.63
N SER A 23 -29.19 31.68 5.71
CA SER A 23 -28.97 30.57 4.80
C SER A 23 -28.69 30.88 3.32
N SER A 24 -27.62 30.31 2.79
CA SER A 24 -27.52 29.93 1.38
C SER A 24 -26.81 28.56 1.26
N SER A 25 -27.61 27.53 1.49
CA SER A 25 -27.40 26.22 0.87
C SER A 25 -27.76 26.36 -0.61
N HIS A 26 -26.95 25.83 -1.49
CA HIS A 26 -26.97 25.74 -2.93
C HIS A 26 -25.91 26.63 -3.60
N LEU A 27 -24.75 26.03 -3.86
CA LEU A 27 -23.89 26.30 -5.03
C LEU A 27 -22.49 25.68 -4.82
N PHE A 28 -22.40 24.35 -4.85
CA PHE A 28 -21.14 23.65 -5.13
C PHE A 28 -21.42 22.22 -5.62
N THR A 29 -22.27 22.12 -6.65
CA THR A 29 -22.47 20.86 -7.36
C THR A 29 -22.60 21.12 -8.87
N SER A 30 -21.59 21.71 -9.49
CA SER A 30 -21.54 21.75 -10.96
C SER A 30 -20.19 22.24 -11.48
N LEU A 31 -19.10 21.50 -11.28
CA LEU A 31 -17.83 21.78 -11.97
C LEU A 31 -16.94 20.52 -12.12
N LEU A 32 -17.55 19.35 -12.28
CA LEU A 32 -16.81 18.13 -12.62
C LEU A 32 -17.57 17.24 -13.61
N GLN A 33 -18.29 17.87 -14.54
CA GLN A 33 -18.80 17.19 -15.74
C GLN A 33 -18.65 18.14 -16.90
N GLN A 34 -17.56 18.04 -17.64
CA GLN A 34 -17.45 18.33 -19.07
C GLN A 34 -15.96 18.34 -19.49
N GLN A 35 -15.45 17.19 -19.81
CA GLN A 35 -14.42 17.02 -20.85
C GLN A 35 -14.59 15.64 -21.47
N THR A 36 -15.50 15.57 -22.44
CA THR A 36 -15.54 14.50 -23.43
C THR A 36 -14.60 14.86 -24.59
N PRO A 37 -13.78 13.95 -25.08
CA PRO A 37 -12.96 14.22 -26.27
C PRO A 37 -13.80 14.16 -27.53
N ALA A 38 -13.61 15.14 -28.39
CA ALA A 38 -14.23 15.28 -29.69
C ALA A 38 -13.89 14.09 -30.59
N LYS A 39 -14.92 13.49 -31.20
CA LYS A 39 -14.83 12.50 -32.26
C LYS A 39 -14.35 13.18 -33.54
N LEU A 40 -13.21 12.79 -34.07
CA LEU A 40 -12.81 13.04 -35.44
C LEU A 40 -13.37 11.90 -36.31
N SER A 41 -14.31 12.26 -37.17
CA SER A 41 -14.85 11.39 -38.23
C SER A 41 -13.91 11.39 -39.43
N PRO A 42 -13.69 10.25 -40.11
CA PRO A 42 -12.97 10.23 -41.37
C PRO A 42 -13.93 10.47 -42.55
N HIS A 43 -13.69 11.50 -43.31
CA HIS A 43 -14.30 11.65 -44.64
C HIS A 43 -13.54 10.78 -45.66
N VAL A 44 -14.26 9.77 -46.15
CA VAL A 44 -13.92 9.03 -47.36
C VAL A 44 -14.52 9.81 -48.55
N GLY A 45 -13.67 10.23 -49.45
CA GLY A 45 -14.05 10.76 -50.74
C GLY A 45 -13.37 9.97 -51.84
N ALA A 46 -14.14 9.08 -52.46
CA ALA A 46 -13.77 8.41 -53.71
C ALA A 46 -14.08 9.30 -54.91
N ALA A 47 -13.14 9.42 -55.83
CA ALA A 47 -13.47 9.81 -57.21
C ALA A 47 -12.45 9.21 -58.18
N SER A 48 -13.04 8.65 -59.18
CA SER A 48 -12.59 7.78 -60.23
C SER A 48 -11.77 8.45 -61.34
N SER A 49 -10.87 7.64 -61.89
CA SER A 49 -10.49 7.34 -63.29
C SER A 49 -10.70 8.35 -64.43
N ASN A 50 -9.73 8.37 -65.26
CA ASN A 50 -9.53 8.52 -66.70
C ASN A 50 -8.62 9.69 -67.06
N GLY A 51 -7.53 9.53 -67.72
CA GLY A 51 -7.28 8.87 -68.95
C GLY A 51 -6.48 9.80 -69.89
N MET A 52 -5.54 9.23 -70.58
CA MET A 52 -4.93 9.67 -71.84
C MET A 52 -3.75 10.63 -71.86
N ALA A 53 -2.75 10.06 -72.43
CA ALA A 53 -1.52 10.49 -73.00
C ALA A 53 -1.59 11.73 -73.92
N MET A 54 -0.52 12.51 -73.97
CA MET A 54 0.16 12.85 -75.22
C MET A 54 1.54 13.55 -74.99
N SER A 55 2.41 13.07 -75.82
CA SER A 55 3.80 13.36 -76.11
C SER A 55 4.15 14.82 -76.45
N ARG A 56 5.37 15.16 -76.27
CA ARG A 56 6.43 15.71 -77.13
C ARG A 56 7.28 16.80 -76.49
N ALA A 57 8.53 16.44 -76.37
CA ALA A 57 9.72 17.10 -76.76
C ALA A 57 9.82 18.65 -76.66
N ALA A 58 10.73 19.16 -75.86
CA ALA A 58 11.57 20.32 -76.18
C ALA A 58 12.89 20.27 -75.43
N ALA A 59 13.89 20.26 -76.17
CA ALA A 59 15.32 20.54 -76.11
C ALA A 59 15.96 21.05 -74.83
N ALA A 60 17.18 20.50 -74.67
CA ALA A 60 18.20 20.77 -73.71
C ALA A 60 18.68 22.22 -73.69
N ILE A 61 18.89 22.76 -72.49
CA ILE A 61 19.96 23.72 -72.20
C ILE A 61 20.71 23.22 -70.95
N ARG A 62 21.87 22.63 -71.20
CA ARG A 62 22.86 22.30 -70.18
C ARG A 62 23.44 23.62 -69.64
N ARG A 63 23.11 23.98 -68.39
CA ARG A 63 23.96 24.86 -67.61
C ARG A 63 24.68 24.03 -66.56
N GLN A 64 25.98 23.94 -66.74
CA GLN A 64 26.90 23.40 -65.78
C GLN A 64 26.93 24.33 -64.56
N HIS A 65 26.49 23.85 -63.41
CA HIS A 65 26.79 24.45 -62.13
C HIS A 65 27.88 23.63 -61.45
N PRO A 66 28.84 24.27 -60.77
CA PRO A 66 29.94 23.59 -60.14
C PRO A 66 29.39 22.76 -58.94
N SER A 67 29.89 21.54 -58.86
CA SER A 67 29.65 20.60 -57.76
C SER A 67 30.20 21.18 -56.45
N GLY A 68 29.31 21.75 -55.63
CA GLY A 68 29.56 21.96 -54.20
C GLY A 68 29.66 20.60 -53.48
N PRO A 69 30.40 20.52 -52.39
CA PRO A 69 30.56 19.28 -51.65
C PRO A 69 29.19 18.74 -51.23
N LEU A 70 28.91 17.48 -51.59
CA LEU A 70 27.74 16.73 -51.13
C LEU A 70 27.79 16.69 -49.59
N LEU A 71 26.88 17.38 -48.94
CA LEU A 71 26.66 17.20 -47.50
C LEU A 71 26.36 15.70 -47.29
N PRO A 72 27.01 15.06 -46.30
CA PRO A 72 26.71 13.69 -45.99
C PRO A 72 25.20 13.57 -45.63
N PRO A 73 24.54 12.46 -45.98
CA PRO A 73 23.12 12.29 -45.64
C PRO A 73 22.96 12.51 -44.14
N SER A 74 22.04 13.40 -43.76
CA SER A 74 21.71 13.64 -42.38
C SER A 74 21.34 12.27 -41.79
N ARG A 75 22.17 11.75 -40.88
CA ARG A 75 21.78 10.62 -40.05
C ARG A 75 20.48 11.02 -39.35
N SER A 76 19.40 10.42 -39.75
CA SER A 76 18.17 10.44 -38.96
C SER A 76 18.56 10.04 -37.52
N MET A 77 18.57 10.99 -36.59
CA MET A 77 18.81 10.66 -35.20
C MET A 77 17.70 9.69 -34.83
N ALA A 78 18.05 8.42 -34.58
CA ALA A 78 17.14 7.47 -34.01
C ALA A 78 16.54 8.10 -32.75
N SER A 79 15.22 7.97 -32.57
CA SER A 79 14.56 8.52 -31.37
C SER A 79 15.32 8.09 -30.12
N LEU A 80 15.70 9.04 -29.27
CA LEU A 80 16.42 8.78 -28.02
C LEU A 80 15.69 7.77 -27.13
N PHE A 81 14.36 7.75 -27.19
CA PHE A 81 13.49 6.88 -26.40
C PHE A 81 12.85 5.73 -27.20
N GLY A 82 13.26 5.52 -28.47
CA GLY A 82 12.69 4.51 -29.35
C GLY A 82 12.88 3.05 -28.87
N HIS A 83 13.79 2.83 -27.91
CA HIS A 83 14.06 1.54 -27.28
C HIS A 83 13.25 1.30 -25.99
N VAL A 84 12.47 2.31 -25.53
CA VAL A 84 11.67 2.18 -24.30
C VAL A 84 10.39 1.46 -24.60
N GLU A 85 10.29 0.23 -24.12
CA GLU A 85 9.07 -0.58 -24.23
C GLU A 85 8.01 -0.15 -23.21
N PRO A 86 6.71 -0.24 -23.55
CA PRO A 86 5.65 -0.01 -22.59
C PRO A 86 5.76 -0.97 -21.41
N ALA A 87 5.61 -0.43 -20.19
CA ALA A 87 5.59 -1.25 -18.98
C ALA A 87 4.39 -2.21 -18.96
N ALA A 88 4.59 -3.39 -18.37
CA ALA A 88 3.49 -4.30 -18.11
C ALA A 88 2.46 -3.64 -17.15
N LYS A 89 1.18 -3.87 -17.40
CA LYS A 89 0.11 -3.37 -16.53
C LYS A 89 0.23 -3.95 -15.13
N ASP A 90 0.03 -3.10 -14.13
CA ASP A 90 -0.08 -3.58 -12.75
C ASP A 90 -1.27 -4.53 -12.61
N PRO A 91 -1.10 -5.74 -12.05
CA PRO A 91 -2.15 -6.76 -11.98
C PRO A 91 -3.39 -6.32 -11.20
N ILE A 92 -3.22 -5.44 -10.19
CA ILE A 92 -4.31 -4.96 -9.33
C ILE A 92 -5.06 -3.81 -10.00
N LEU A 93 -4.32 -2.85 -10.60
CA LEU A 93 -4.92 -1.72 -11.32
C LEU A 93 -5.65 -2.19 -12.57
N GLY A 94 -5.10 -3.18 -13.28
CA GLY A 94 -5.73 -3.79 -14.46
C GLY A 94 -7.10 -4.41 -14.16
N VAL A 95 -7.27 -5.04 -12.98
CA VAL A 95 -8.58 -5.56 -12.51
C VAL A 95 -9.60 -4.43 -12.35
N THR A 96 -9.19 -3.30 -11.76
CA THR A 96 -10.07 -2.15 -11.59
C THR A 96 -10.46 -1.50 -12.93
N GLU A 97 -9.52 -1.38 -13.86
CA GLU A 97 -9.79 -0.89 -15.23
C GLU A 97 -10.82 -1.77 -15.94
N ALA A 98 -10.64 -3.09 -15.88
CA ALA A 98 -11.58 -4.05 -16.49
C ALA A 98 -12.98 -3.96 -15.87
N PHE A 99 -13.06 -3.88 -14.53
CA PHE A 99 -14.33 -3.67 -13.82
C PHE A 99 -15.04 -2.39 -14.25
N LEU A 100 -14.31 -1.28 -14.39
CA LEU A 100 -14.91 0.00 -14.79
C LEU A 100 -15.40 -0.02 -16.24
N ALA A 101 -14.71 -0.74 -17.14
CA ALA A 101 -15.07 -0.88 -18.55
C ALA A 101 -16.27 -1.80 -18.81
N ASP A 102 -16.61 -2.68 -17.85
CA ASP A 102 -17.72 -3.61 -17.97
C ASP A 102 -19.07 -2.86 -17.80
N PRO A 103 -20.02 -2.95 -18.76
CA PRO A 103 -21.33 -2.34 -18.65
C PRO A 103 -22.33 -3.13 -17.80
N SER A 104 -22.00 -4.35 -17.36
CA SER A 104 -22.92 -5.21 -16.60
C SER A 104 -23.38 -4.54 -15.31
N PRO A 105 -24.69 -4.57 -15.01
CA PRO A 105 -25.21 -4.06 -13.73
C PRO A 105 -24.86 -4.95 -12.54
N ASP A 106 -24.56 -6.24 -12.78
CA ASP A 106 -24.30 -7.25 -11.73
C ASP A 106 -22.80 -7.41 -11.42
N LYS A 107 -21.95 -6.53 -11.99
CA LYS A 107 -20.51 -6.61 -11.80
C LYS A 107 -20.08 -6.38 -10.34
N VAL A 108 -19.15 -7.20 -9.87
CA VAL A 108 -18.60 -7.14 -8.51
C VAL A 108 -17.08 -6.97 -8.56
N ASN A 109 -16.54 -6.02 -7.79
CA ASN A 109 -15.08 -5.83 -7.67
C ASN A 109 -14.60 -6.30 -6.29
N VAL A 110 -13.93 -7.42 -6.26
CA VAL A 110 -13.23 -7.97 -5.09
C VAL A 110 -11.72 -8.04 -5.29
N GLY A 111 -11.18 -7.24 -6.24
CA GLY A 111 -9.75 -7.11 -6.49
C GLY A 111 -9.08 -5.95 -5.75
N VAL A 112 -9.86 -4.95 -5.33
CA VAL A 112 -9.35 -3.69 -4.77
C VAL A 112 -8.75 -3.88 -3.37
N GLY A 113 -7.62 -3.19 -3.12
CA GLY A 113 -6.92 -3.24 -1.83
C GLY A 113 -7.28 -2.09 -0.87
N ALA A 114 -8.49 -1.56 -0.95
CA ALA A 114 -8.97 -0.47 -0.10
C ALA A 114 -10.33 -0.83 0.53
N TYR A 115 -10.53 -0.41 1.78
CA TYR A 115 -11.78 -0.66 2.51
C TYR A 115 -12.97 0.01 1.83
N ARG A 116 -14.11 -0.67 1.86
CA ARG A 116 -15.43 -0.20 1.40
C ARG A 116 -16.47 -0.48 2.46
N ASP A 117 -17.50 0.36 2.53
CA ASP A 117 -18.68 0.09 3.33
C ASP A 117 -19.57 -1.01 2.70
N ASP A 118 -20.69 -1.30 3.33
CA ASP A 118 -21.64 -2.29 2.84
C ASP A 118 -22.38 -1.88 1.55
N ASN A 119 -22.26 -0.61 1.14
CA ASN A 119 -22.75 -0.10 -0.15
C ASN A 119 -21.64 -0.05 -1.22
N GLY A 120 -20.46 -0.60 -0.94
CA GLY A 120 -19.30 -0.58 -1.84
C GLY A 120 -18.64 0.79 -1.97
N LYS A 121 -18.91 1.75 -1.06
CA LYS A 121 -18.38 3.12 -1.12
C LYS A 121 -17.10 3.27 -0.30
N PRO A 122 -16.18 4.16 -0.72
CA PRO A 122 -15.06 4.57 0.10
C PRO A 122 -15.52 5.16 1.43
N VAL A 123 -14.80 4.84 2.51
CA VAL A 123 -15.10 5.33 3.85
C VAL A 123 -14.03 6.30 4.32
N VAL A 124 -14.45 7.42 4.90
CA VAL A 124 -13.60 8.30 5.68
C VAL A 124 -14.08 8.22 7.11
N LEU A 125 -13.20 7.85 8.03
CA LEU A 125 -13.52 7.69 9.45
C LEU A 125 -13.91 9.02 10.09
N GLU A 126 -14.81 9.00 11.07
CA GLU A 126 -15.22 10.23 11.75
C GLU A 126 -14.07 10.85 12.57
N CYS A 127 -13.20 10.03 13.16
CA CYS A 127 -11.98 10.52 13.82
C CYS A 127 -11.08 11.29 12.84
N VAL A 128 -11.01 10.88 11.57
CA VAL A 128 -10.28 11.58 10.51
C VAL A 128 -10.97 12.91 10.19
N ARG A 129 -12.29 12.92 10.01
CA ARG A 129 -13.07 14.15 9.76
C ARG A 129 -12.92 15.16 10.89
N GLU A 130 -12.96 14.69 12.12
CA GLU A 130 -12.76 15.57 13.29
C GLU A 130 -11.32 16.09 13.37
N ALA A 131 -10.32 15.26 13.08
CA ALA A 131 -8.94 15.72 12.98
C ALA A 131 -8.76 16.78 11.88
N GLU A 132 -9.35 16.57 10.70
CA GLU A 132 -9.34 17.56 9.61
C GLU A 132 -9.98 18.89 10.04
N ARG A 133 -11.12 18.87 10.76
CA ARG A 133 -11.75 20.08 11.29
C ARG A 133 -10.85 20.86 12.24
N ARG A 134 -10.10 20.15 13.10
CA ARG A 134 -9.18 20.77 14.06
C ARG A 134 -7.94 21.38 13.44
N ILE A 135 -7.46 20.81 12.34
CA ILE A 135 -6.26 21.31 11.65
C ILE A 135 -6.58 22.31 10.53
N ALA A 136 -7.83 22.38 10.08
CA ALA A 136 -8.24 23.25 8.99
C ALA A 136 -7.92 24.74 9.30
N GLY A 137 -7.21 25.39 8.37
CA GLY A 137 -6.79 26.78 8.51
C GLY A 137 -5.65 27.05 9.49
N ASN A 138 -5.15 26.03 10.22
CA ASN A 138 -4.10 26.19 11.23
C ASN A 138 -2.71 25.78 10.75
N ALA A 139 -2.61 25.08 9.60
CA ALA A 139 -1.33 24.66 9.04
C ALA A 139 -0.68 25.80 8.26
N ASN A 140 0.61 26.05 8.51
CA ASN A 140 1.38 27.09 7.82
C ASN A 140 1.91 26.67 6.44
N MET A 141 1.67 25.44 5.99
CA MET A 141 2.12 24.84 4.72
C MET A 141 3.63 24.78 4.52
N GLU A 142 4.39 25.00 5.58
CA GLU A 142 5.85 24.92 5.54
C GLU A 142 6.36 23.48 5.40
N TYR A 143 7.59 23.33 4.92
CA TYR A 143 8.23 22.02 4.85
C TYR A 143 8.40 21.40 6.24
N LEU A 144 8.04 20.13 6.36
CA LEU A 144 8.51 19.33 7.49
C LEU A 144 10.03 19.14 7.41
N PRO A 145 10.72 18.90 8.54
CA PRO A 145 12.09 18.40 8.53
C PRO A 145 12.22 17.15 7.64
N MET A 146 13.41 16.87 7.14
CA MET A 146 13.68 15.67 6.31
C MET A 146 13.22 14.36 6.98
N GLY A 147 13.32 14.29 8.31
CA GLY A 147 12.83 13.15 9.09
C GLY A 147 11.32 13.12 9.31
N GLY A 148 10.61 14.19 8.96
CA GLY A 148 9.15 14.28 9.14
C GLY A 148 8.69 14.87 10.46
N SER A 149 7.41 14.71 10.76
CA SER A 149 6.74 15.19 11.95
C SER A 149 7.19 14.42 13.20
N VAL A 150 7.83 15.10 14.13
CA VAL A 150 8.27 14.51 15.40
C VAL A 150 7.09 13.92 16.17
N LYS A 151 5.96 14.65 16.24
CA LYS A 151 4.76 14.19 16.94
C LYS A 151 4.18 12.92 16.33
N MET A 152 4.04 12.87 15.01
CA MET A 152 3.57 11.67 14.32
C MET A 152 4.50 10.47 14.57
N ILE A 153 5.81 10.68 14.50
CA ILE A 153 6.79 9.62 14.74
C ILE A 153 6.66 9.09 16.17
N GLN A 154 6.60 9.98 17.19
CA GLN A 154 6.44 9.57 18.56
C GLN A 154 5.19 8.72 18.80
N GLU A 155 4.04 9.14 18.26
CA GLU A 155 2.80 8.36 18.37
C GLU A 155 2.87 7.03 17.59
N SER A 156 3.56 7.02 16.44
CA SER A 156 3.80 5.78 15.68
C SER A 156 4.67 4.79 16.48
N LEU A 157 5.70 5.27 17.16
CA LEU A 157 6.56 4.43 17.99
C LEU A 157 5.79 3.84 19.18
N LYS A 158 4.97 4.63 19.87
CA LYS A 158 4.11 4.12 20.95
C LYS A 158 3.16 3.03 20.44
N LEU A 159 2.57 3.22 19.26
CA LEU A 159 1.66 2.26 18.68
C LEU A 159 2.36 0.93 18.32
N ALA A 160 3.57 0.98 17.74
CA ALA A 160 4.32 -0.21 17.35
C ALA A 160 5.04 -0.89 18.52
N TYR A 161 5.71 -0.10 19.40
CA TYR A 161 6.60 -0.63 20.44
C TYR A 161 5.95 -0.68 21.82
N GLY A 162 4.82 0.00 22.03
CA GLY A 162 4.10 0.12 23.31
C GLY A 162 4.26 1.50 23.94
N GLU A 163 3.22 1.94 24.65
CA GLU A 163 3.19 3.23 25.33
C GLU A 163 4.36 3.38 26.33
N ASP A 164 4.68 2.31 27.06
CA ASP A 164 5.68 2.30 28.12
C ASP A 164 7.03 1.69 27.70
N SER A 165 7.27 1.53 26.39
CA SER A 165 8.47 0.89 25.87
C SER A 165 9.77 1.53 26.39
N GLU A 166 10.63 0.72 26.99
CA GLU A 166 11.98 1.15 27.41
C GLU A 166 12.83 1.59 26.21
N PHE A 167 12.66 0.98 25.06
CA PHE A 167 13.39 1.36 23.84
C PHE A 167 13.09 2.80 23.40
N ILE A 168 11.85 3.30 23.67
CA ILE A 168 11.47 4.70 23.42
C ILE A 168 12.10 5.60 24.48
N LYS A 169 12.04 5.22 25.75
CA LYS A 169 12.61 5.99 26.88
C LYS A 169 14.13 6.13 26.74
N ASP A 170 14.81 5.06 26.33
CA ASP A 170 16.26 5.00 26.13
C ASP A 170 16.69 5.59 24.78
N LYS A 171 15.73 6.11 23.97
CA LYS A 171 15.97 6.71 22.65
C LYS A 171 16.73 5.82 21.66
N ARG A 172 16.55 4.53 21.76
CA ARG A 172 17.24 3.51 20.95
C ARG A 172 16.61 3.29 19.58
N ILE A 173 15.59 4.06 19.20
CA ILE A 173 14.87 3.84 17.94
C ILE A 173 15.17 4.97 16.95
N ALA A 174 15.83 4.65 15.85
CA ALA A 174 15.95 5.52 14.70
C ALA A 174 14.64 5.50 13.91
N ALA A 175 13.95 6.64 13.80
CA ALA A 175 12.68 6.69 13.11
C ALA A 175 12.52 7.94 12.25
N VAL A 176 11.86 7.77 11.10
CA VAL A 176 11.50 8.83 10.16
C VAL A 176 10.09 8.61 9.62
N GLN A 177 9.39 9.72 9.37
CA GLN A 177 8.14 9.68 8.59
C GLN A 177 8.45 9.20 7.16
N ALA A 178 7.58 8.35 6.62
CA ALA A 178 7.73 7.77 5.30
C ALA A 178 6.46 7.96 4.46
N LEU A 179 6.60 7.77 3.14
CA LEU A 179 5.47 7.81 2.20
C LEU A 179 4.65 6.51 2.32
N SER A 180 3.96 6.36 3.45
CA SER A 180 3.23 5.16 3.86
C SER A 180 4.18 3.94 3.98
N GLY A 181 3.63 2.72 4.04
CA GLY A 181 4.42 1.49 4.13
C GLY A 181 5.36 1.27 2.95
N THR A 182 4.92 1.59 1.73
CA THR A 182 5.76 1.49 0.53
C THR A 182 7.03 2.32 0.64
N GLY A 183 6.90 3.58 1.04
CA GLY A 183 8.05 4.47 1.25
C GLY A 183 8.94 4.02 2.40
N ALA A 184 8.35 3.47 3.47
CA ALA A 184 9.11 2.94 4.59
C ALA A 184 9.97 1.72 4.18
N CYS A 185 9.37 0.76 3.45
CA CYS A 185 10.10 -0.37 2.89
C CYS A 185 11.23 0.08 1.94
N ARG A 186 10.95 1.07 1.08
CA ARG A 186 11.96 1.58 0.14
C ARG A 186 13.12 2.27 0.85
N LEU A 187 12.87 3.11 1.83
CA LEU A 187 13.91 3.75 2.64
C LEU A 187 14.81 2.70 3.33
N PHE A 188 14.19 1.64 3.89
CA PHE A 188 14.96 0.56 4.48
C PHE A 188 15.78 -0.22 3.45
N ALA A 189 15.22 -0.52 2.29
CA ALA A 189 15.94 -1.24 1.22
C ALA A 189 17.16 -0.46 0.73
N ASP A 190 17.02 0.87 0.53
CA ASP A 190 18.15 1.73 0.16
C ASP A 190 19.18 1.86 1.30
N PHE A 191 18.72 1.90 2.57
CA PHE A 191 19.60 1.87 3.74
C PHE A 191 20.37 0.55 3.78
N GLN A 192 19.70 -0.58 3.62
CA GLN A 192 20.31 -1.91 3.56
C GLN A 192 21.38 -1.97 2.48
N LYS A 193 21.07 -1.52 1.27
CA LYS A 193 22.04 -1.52 0.15
C LYS A 193 23.25 -0.63 0.43
N ARG A 194 23.04 0.53 1.02
CA ARG A 194 24.10 1.52 1.27
C ARG A 194 25.09 1.07 2.34
N PHE A 195 24.60 0.48 3.44
CA PHE A 195 25.41 0.18 4.62
C PHE A 195 25.75 -1.31 4.76
N LEU A 196 25.03 -2.17 4.08
CA LEU A 196 25.19 -3.63 4.11
C LEU A 196 25.14 -4.18 2.67
N PRO A 197 26.05 -3.73 1.77
CA PRO A 197 25.94 -3.93 0.31
C PRO A 197 25.93 -5.39 -0.12
N ASP A 198 26.52 -6.29 0.68
CA ASP A 198 26.63 -7.73 0.41
C ASP A 198 25.47 -8.53 1.02
N SER A 199 24.59 -7.88 1.79
CA SER A 199 23.45 -8.54 2.41
C SER A 199 22.35 -8.85 1.39
N GLN A 200 21.53 -9.84 1.69
CA GLN A 200 20.37 -10.27 0.92
C GLN A 200 19.11 -10.10 1.76
N ILE A 201 17.96 -9.95 1.09
CA ILE A 201 16.66 -10.01 1.74
C ILE A 201 15.94 -11.30 1.39
N TYR A 202 15.42 -11.99 2.39
CA TYR A 202 14.54 -13.13 2.24
C TYR A 202 13.09 -12.66 2.30
N ILE A 203 12.31 -12.96 1.26
CA ILE A 203 10.95 -12.50 1.04
C ILE A 203 10.01 -13.71 1.05
N PRO A 204 8.86 -13.67 1.76
CA PRO A 204 7.96 -14.81 1.84
C PRO A 204 7.31 -15.12 0.50
N THR A 205 7.03 -16.40 0.23
CA THR A 205 6.32 -16.83 -0.98
C THR A 205 4.97 -17.45 -0.62
N PRO A 206 3.86 -16.86 -1.10
CA PRO A 206 3.75 -15.60 -1.84
C PRO A 206 3.89 -14.35 -0.95
N THR A 207 3.99 -13.19 -1.56
CA THR A 207 3.96 -11.89 -0.88
C THR A 207 3.24 -10.83 -1.72
N TRP A 208 3.07 -9.64 -1.18
CA TRP A 208 2.66 -8.47 -1.95
C TRP A 208 3.70 -8.19 -3.04
N SER A 209 3.26 -8.24 -4.31
CA SER A 209 4.18 -8.19 -5.46
C SER A 209 5.14 -7.00 -5.46
N ASN A 210 4.74 -5.87 -4.86
CA ASN A 210 5.58 -4.68 -4.81
C ASN A 210 6.79 -4.82 -3.87
N HIS A 211 6.82 -5.78 -2.96
CA HIS A 211 8.02 -6.07 -2.18
C HIS A 211 9.19 -6.39 -3.09
N HIS A 212 8.97 -7.25 -4.09
CA HIS A 212 10.01 -7.59 -5.07
C HIS A 212 10.50 -6.37 -5.86
N ASN A 213 9.60 -5.47 -6.26
CA ASN A 213 9.97 -4.26 -6.98
C ASN A 213 10.81 -3.32 -6.10
N ILE A 214 10.42 -3.13 -4.83
CA ILE A 214 11.11 -2.25 -3.89
C ILE A 214 12.58 -2.65 -3.72
N TRP A 215 12.83 -3.94 -3.40
CA TRP A 215 14.21 -4.41 -3.18
C TRP A 215 15.00 -4.57 -4.48
N ARG A 216 14.34 -4.93 -5.59
CA ARG A 216 14.99 -4.94 -6.92
C ARG A 216 15.50 -3.54 -7.29
N ASP A 217 14.65 -2.53 -7.16
CA ASP A 217 14.98 -1.16 -7.55
C ASP A 217 15.98 -0.49 -6.59
N ALA A 218 16.06 -0.98 -5.34
CA ALA A 218 17.14 -0.67 -4.40
C ALA A 218 18.42 -1.48 -4.66
N GLN A 219 18.42 -2.40 -5.65
CA GLN A 219 19.55 -3.27 -6.00
C GLN A 219 20.02 -4.20 -4.86
N VAL A 220 19.12 -4.59 -3.97
CA VAL A 220 19.38 -5.59 -2.94
C VAL A 220 19.07 -6.98 -3.49
N PRO A 221 20.01 -7.93 -3.42
CA PRO A 221 19.76 -9.32 -3.84
C PRO A 221 18.61 -9.94 -3.04
N GLN A 222 17.74 -10.66 -3.74
CA GLN A 222 16.54 -11.25 -3.15
C GLN A 222 16.65 -12.78 -3.12
N ARG A 223 16.14 -13.37 -2.06
CA ARG A 223 15.83 -14.79 -1.91
C ARG A 223 14.38 -14.91 -1.47
N THR A 224 13.84 -16.10 -1.58
CA THR A 224 12.49 -16.40 -1.09
C THR A 224 12.55 -17.46 0.00
N PHE A 225 11.53 -17.49 0.86
CA PHE A 225 11.32 -18.56 1.82
C PHE A 225 9.86 -19.02 1.79
N ALA A 226 9.63 -20.28 2.12
CA ALA A 226 8.32 -20.88 2.16
C ALA A 226 7.45 -20.21 3.23
N TYR A 227 6.18 -19.96 2.90
CA TYR A 227 5.25 -19.33 3.82
C TYR A 227 3.84 -19.95 3.75
N TYR A 228 3.35 -20.25 2.56
CA TYR A 228 1.98 -20.72 2.35
C TYR A 228 1.96 -22.12 1.74
N HIS A 229 1.13 -23.00 2.31
CA HIS A 229 0.91 -24.34 1.82
C HIS A 229 -0.38 -24.42 1.02
N PRO A 230 -0.32 -24.64 -0.32
CA PRO A 230 -1.49 -24.57 -1.18
C PRO A 230 -2.59 -25.58 -0.85
N GLU A 231 -2.24 -26.80 -0.45
CA GLU A 231 -3.21 -27.86 -0.15
C GLU A 231 -3.97 -27.60 1.15
N SER A 232 -3.27 -27.25 2.23
CA SER A 232 -3.91 -26.91 3.53
C SER A 232 -4.50 -25.50 3.54
N LYS A 233 -4.15 -24.66 2.57
CA LYS A 233 -4.50 -23.23 2.50
C LYS A 233 -4.12 -22.46 3.79
N GLY A 234 -3.06 -22.92 4.44
CA GLY A 234 -2.54 -22.42 5.70
C GLY A 234 -1.05 -22.10 5.64
N LEU A 235 -0.43 -21.91 6.82
CA LEU A 235 0.99 -21.65 6.93
C LEU A 235 1.79 -22.94 6.62
N ASP A 236 2.78 -22.84 5.75
CA ASP A 236 3.82 -23.86 5.59
C ASP A 236 4.90 -23.68 6.67
N PHE A 237 4.54 -24.01 7.90
CA PHE A 237 5.43 -23.76 9.03
C PHE A 237 6.70 -24.60 8.97
N VAL A 238 6.64 -25.82 8.44
CA VAL A 238 7.81 -26.70 8.28
C VAL A 238 8.77 -26.12 7.25
N GLY A 239 8.27 -25.79 6.07
CA GLY A 239 9.09 -25.20 5.01
C GLY A 239 9.69 -23.85 5.43
N LEU A 240 8.89 -23.02 6.12
CA LEU A 240 9.33 -21.72 6.66
C LEU A 240 10.51 -21.91 7.63
N MET A 241 10.38 -22.79 8.61
CA MET A 241 11.43 -23.05 9.61
C MET A 241 12.69 -23.64 8.98
N ASP A 242 12.52 -24.50 8.00
CA ASP A 242 13.63 -25.10 7.25
C ASP A 242 14.43 -24.03 6.47
N ASP A 243 13.73 -23.11 5.80
CA ASP A 243 14.39 -22.05 5.06
C ASP A 243 15.09 -21.03 5.98
N ILE A 244 14.49 -20.70 7.13
CA ILE A 244 15.13 -19.86 8.15
C ILE A 244 16.44 -20.52 8.64
N LYS A 245 16.41 -21.84 8.93
CA LYS A 245 17.60 -22.59 9.39
C LYS A 245 18.69 -22.66 8.34
N LYS A 246 18.33 -22.79 7.07
CA LYS A 246 19.27 -22.90 5.94
C LYS A 246 19.87 -21.58 5.51
N ALA A 247 19.18 -20.45 5.76
CA ALA A 247 19.70 -19.13 5.43
C ALA A 247 21.04 -18.87 6.14
N PRO A 248 22.00 -18.18 5.50
CA PRO A 248 23.24 -17.77 6.15
C PRO A 248 22.96 -16.94 7.40
N ASP A 249 23.81 -17.08 8.41
CA ASP A 249 23.70 -16.31 9.65
C ASP A 249 23.71 -14.80 9.35
N GLY A 250 22.93 -14.03 10.10
CA GLY A 250 22.82 -12.59 9.87
C GLY A 250 21.97 -12.18 8.66
N SER A 251 21.20 -13.10 8.06
CA SER A 251 20.32 -12.78 6.94
C SER A 251 19.17 -11.87 7.34
N PHE A 252 18.70 -11.05 6.38
CA PHE A 252 17.54 -10.17 6.53
C PHE A 252 16.27 -10.87 6.05
N PHE A 253 15.21 -10.82 6.83
CA PHE A 253 13.91 -11.40 6.48
C PHE A 253 12.82 -10.36 6.52
N LEU A 254 12.05 -10.27 5.44
CA LEU A 254 10.81 -9.53 5.40
C LEU A 254 9.68 -10.37 6.03
N LEU A 255 9.09 -9.87 7.07
CA LEU A 255 7.98 -10.49 7.79
C LEU A 255 6.75 -9.56 7.75
N HIS A 256 5.55 -10.13 7.58
CA HIS A 256 4.33 -9.36 7.77
C HIS A 256 3.94 -9.46 9.25
N ALA A 257 3.78 -8.33 9.93
CA ALA A 257 3.49 -8.31 11.36
C ALA A 257 2.11 -8.93 11.68
N CYS A 258 1.13 -8.72 10.80
CA CYS A 258 -0.21 -9.28 10.85
C CYS A 258 -0.88 -9.19 9.48
N ALA A 259 -1.94 -9.98 9.27
CA ALA A 259 -2.77 -10.01 8.06
C ALA A 259 -1.94 -10.12 6.77
N HIS A 260 -1.17 -11.18 6.67
CA HIS A 260 -0.26 -11.43 5.56
C HIS A 260 -0.92 -11.22 4.19
N ASN A 261 -0.32 -10.39 3.36
CA ASN A 261 -0.78 -10.12 2.01
C ASN A 261 0.01 -10.97 1.00
N PRO A 262 -0.61 -11.88 0.21
CA PRO A 262 -2.04 -11.94 -0.11
C PRO A 262 -2.85 -12.98 0.68
N THR A 263 -2.24 -13.78 1.57
CA THR A 263 -2.85 -15.03 2.04
C THR A 263 -3.82 -14.85 3.21
N GLY A 264 -3.66 -13.80 4.02
CA GLY A 264 -4.40 -13.66 5.28
C GLY A 264 -4.01 -14.70 6.34
N VAL A 265 -2.96 -15.47 6.11
CA VAL A 265 -2.48 -16.51 7.02
C VAL A 265 -1.37 -15.93 7.89
N ASP A 266 -1.56 -15.93 9.19
CA ASP A 266 -0.55 -15.48 10.16
C ASP A 266 -0.10 -16.66 11.05
N PRO A 267 1.17 -16.70 11.47
CA PRO A 267 1.62 -17.64 12.49
C PRO A 267 0.86 -17.45 13.81
N SER A 268 0.65 -18.52 14.57
CA SER A 268 0.17 -18.45 15.95
C SER A 268 1.22 -17.78 16.86
N GLU A 269 0.82 -17.43 18.10
CA GLU A 269 1.77 -16.86 19.06
C GLU A 269 2.92 -17.84 19.35
N GLU A 270 2.64 -19.12 19.49
CA GLU A 270 3.63 -20.17 19.71
C GLU A 270 4.57 -20.29 18.51
N GLN A 271 4.05 -20.24 17.29
CA GLN A 271 4.85 -20.26 16.08
C GLN A 271 5.72 -19.00 15.94
N TRP A 272 5.19 -17.82 16.30
CA TRP A 272 6.00 -16.59 16.35
C TRP A 272 7.15 -16.69 17.34
N ARG A 273 6.95 -17.30 18.52
CA ARG A 273 8.02 -17.54 19.51
C ARG A 273 9.07 -18.51 18.98
N GLU A 274 8.66 -19.57 18.27
CA GLU A 274 9.61 -20.50 17.65
C GLU A 274 10.41 -19.85 16.52
N ILE A 275 9.76 -19.04 15.68
CA ILE A 275 10.43 -18.24 14.64
C ILE A 275 11.43 -17.28 15.29
N SER A 276 11.03 -16.53 16.30
CA SER A 276 11.91 -15.60 17.04
C SER A 276 13.11 -16.31 17.63
N HIS A 277 12.90 -17.47 18.27
CA HIS A 277 14.00 -18.28 18.80
C HIS A 277 15.00 -18.68 17.71
N GLN A 278 14.51 -19.15 16.54
CA GLN A 278 15.38 -19.53 15.44
C GLN A 278 16.12 -18.32 14.84
N PHE A 279 15.49 -17.16 14.77
CA PHE A 279 16.14 -15.90 14.38
C PHE A 279 17.28 -15.54 15.33
N LYS A 280 17.08 -15.75 16.65
CA LYS A 280 18.13 -15.50 17.66
C LYS A 280 19.33 -16.40 17.46
N LEU A 281 19.09 -17.71 17.25
CA LEU A 281 20.15 -18.69 17.01
C LEU A 281 21.00 -18.38 15.77
N LYS A 282 20.37 -17.80 14.74
CA LYS A 282 21.00 -17.48 13.45
C LYS A 282 21.42 -16.01 13.34
N ASN A 283 21.16 -15.20 14.36
CA ASN A 283 21.37 -13.75 14.34
C ASN A 283 20.73 -13.07 13.13
N HIS A 284 19.53 -13.53 12.71
CA HIS A 284 18.81 -12.95 11.61
C HIS A 284 18.18 -11.61 11.99
N PHE A 285 18.08 -10.69 11.01
CA PHE A 285 17.43 -9.40 11.19
C PHE A 285 16.00 -9.45 10.68
N PRO A 286 14.97 -9.30 11.54
CA PRO A 286 13.58 -9.22 11.16
C PRO A 286 13.23 -7.80 10.71
N PHE A 287 12.70 -7.66 9.51
CA PHE A 287 12.09 -6.44 9.00
C PHE A 287 10.59 -6.64 8.87
N PHE A 288 9.79 -5.99 9.71
CA PHE A 288 8.35 -6.12 9.73
C PHE A 288 7.67 -5.09 8.83
N ASP A 289 6.85 -5.56 7.87
CA ASP A 289 5.84 -4.74 7.21
C ASP A 289 4.54 -4.82 8.03
N MET A 290 4.10 -3.67 8.56
CA MET A 290 2.91 -3.55 9.41
C MET A 290 1.89 -2.59 8.80
N ALA A 291 1.18 -3.06 7.78
CA ALA A 291 0.18 -2.28 7.08
C ALA A 291 -1.23 -2.34 7.70
N TYR A 292 -1.48 -3.27 8.63
CA TYR A 292 -2.82 -3.62 9.09
C TYR A 292 -3.02 -3.59 10.61
N GLN A 293 -2.15 -2.92 11.35
CA GLN A 293 -2.26 -2.82 12.81
C GLN A 293 -3.60 -2.19 13.23
N GLY A 294 -4.38 -2.90 14.03
CA GLY A 294 -5.74 -2.56 14.44
C GLY A 294 -6.82 -2.95 13.43
N PHE A 295 -6.48 -3.01 12.16
CA PHE A 295 -7.40 -3.38 11.08
C PHE A 295 -7.54 -4.91 10.93
N ALA A 296 -6.52 -5.68 11.27
CA ALA A 296 -6.55 -7.14 11.11
C ALA A 296 -7.54 -7.79 12.08
N SER A 297 -7.40 -7.57 13.37
CA SER A 297 -8.21 -8.16 14.41
C SER A 297 -9.24 -7.22 15.06
N GLY A 298 -9.09 -5.91 14.85
CA GLY A 298 -9.81 -4.86 15.57
C GLY A 298 -9.12 -4.45 16.87
N ASP A 299 -7.94 -5.00 17.16
CA ASP A 299 -7.15 -4.72 18.36
C ASP A 299 -5.69 -4.45 17.95
N PRO A 300 -5.19 -3.20 18.05
CA PRO A 300 -3.82 -2.86 17.66
C PRO A 300 -2.74 -3.59 18.48
N GLU A 301 -2.98 -3.91 19.74
CA GLU A 301 -2.02 -4.62 20.59
C GLU A 301 -1.89 -6.09 20.17
N ARG A 302 -3.02 -6.73 19.86
CA ARG A 302 -3.04 -8.07 19.29
C ARG A 302 -2.32 -8.12 17.94
N ASP A 303 -2.54 -7.13 17.09
CA ASP A 303 -1.95 -7.09 15.75
C ASP A 303 -0.44 -6.77 15.78
N ALA A 304 0.06 -6.19 16.85
CA ALA A 304 1.50 -5.96 17.09
C ALA A 304 2.20 -7.13 17.80
N LYS A 305 1.51 -8.22 18.10
CA LYS A 305 2.03 -9.31 18.96
C LYS A 305 3.35 -9.90 18.42
N ALA A 306 3.45 -10.12 17.11
CA ALA A 306 4.69 -10.60 16.50
C ALA A 306 5.89 -9.69 16.83
N ILE A 307 5.71 -8.37 16.66
CA ILE A 307 6.75 -7.38 17.00
C ILE A 307 7.11 -7.45 18.49
N ARG A 308 6.09 -7.52 19.39
CA ARG A 308 6.31 -7.59 20.84
C ARG A 308 7.14 -8.81 21.23
N ILE A 309 6.87 -9.98 20.64
CA ILE A 309 7.63 -11.22 20.89
C ILE A 309 9.10 -11.03 20.53
N PHE A 310 9.39 -10.47 19.35
CA PHE A 310 10.77 -10.23 18.93
C PHE A 310 11.49 -9.20 19.82
N LEU A 311 10.78 -8.18 20.29
CA LEU A 311 11.32 -7.20 21.23
C LEU A 311 11.61 -7.82 22.62
N GLU A 312 10.70 -8.64 23.15
CA GLU A 312 10.85 -9.41 24.39
C GLU A 312 12.07 -10.32 24.33
N ASP A 313 12.32 -10.95 23.19
CA ASP A 313 13.48 -11.83 22.97
C ASP A 313 14.78 -11.06 22.65
N GLY A 314 14.74 -9.73 22.65
CA GLY A 314 15.90 -8.85 22.52
C GLY A 314 16.46 -8.77 21.09
N HIS A 315 15.62 -8.88 20.08
CA HIS A 315 16.01 -8.63 18.69
C HIS A 315 16.12 -7.15 18.39
N GLN A 316 17.10 -6.77 17.57
CA GLN A 316 16.99 -5.56 16.76
C GLN A 316 15.99 -5.84 15.65
N ILE A 317 15.09 -4.90 15.41
CA ILE A 317 14.07 -5.02 14.37
C ILE A 317 14.01 -3.77 13.48
N GLY A 318 13.56 -3.93 12.25
CA GLY A 318 13.03 -2.84 11.43
C GLY A 318 11.51 -2.94 11.34
N CYS A 319 10.81 -1.81 11.31
CA CYS A 319 9.35 -1.80 11.18
C CYS A 319 8.89 -0.70 10.21
N ALA A 320 8.15 -1.11 9.19
CA ALA A 320 7.46 -0.24 8.25
C ALA A 320 5.97 -0.14 8.62
N GLN A 321 5.54 1.01 9.10
CA GLN A 321 4.15 1.28 9.46
C GLN A 321 3.41 2.05 8.37
N SER A 322 2.12 1.76 8.20
CA SER A 322 1.24 2.44 7.26
C SER A 322 -0.08 2.81 7.91
N TYR A 323 -0.53 4.04 7.68
CA TYR A 323 -1.87 4.52 8.07
C TYR A 323 -2.88 4.50 6.92
N ALA A 324 -2.52 3.85 5.81
CA ALA A 324 -3.39 3.75 4.64
C ALA A 324 -4.69 2.99 4.94
N LYS A 325 -4.62 1.85 5.67
CA LYS A 325 -5.77 0.99 5.93
C LYS A 325 -6.44 1.29 7.26
N ASN A 326 -5.68 1.31 8.35
CA ASN A 326 -6.23 1.45 9.70
C ASN A 326 -6.82 2.84 10.02
N MET A 327 -6.47 3.86 9.23
CA MET A 327 -7.09 5.19 9.28
C MET A 327 -7.76 5.59 7.95
N GLY A 328 -7.78 4.72 6.95
CA GLY A 328 -8.35 5.01 5.63
C GLY A 328 -7.62 6.13 4.87
N LEU A 329 -6.36 6.43 5.22
CA LEU A 329 -5.58 7.55 4.67
C LEU A 329 -4.80 7.15 3.39
N TYR A 330 -5.43 6.39 2.49
CA TYR A 330 -4.79 5.83 1.31
C TYR A 330 -4.05 6.87 0.46
N GLY A 331 -4.69 8.00 0.19
CA GLY A 331 -4.16 9.09 -0.64
C GLY A 331 -3.22 10.03 0.10
N GLN A 332 -3.17 10.00 1.44
CA GLN A 332 -2.36 10.92 2.24
C GLN A 332 -0.90 10.49 2.36
N ARG A 333 -0.58 9.25 2.01
CA ARG A 333 0.77 8.69 2.05
C ARG A 333 1.47 8.90 3.40
N ALA A 334 0.79 8.57 4.50
CA ALA A 334 1.31 8.65 5.86
C ALA A 334 1.77 7.29 6.38
N GLY A 335 2.98 7.24 6.92
CA GLY A 335 3.61 6.06 7.51
C GLY A 335 4.89 6.41 8.25
N CYS A 336 5.51 5.41 8.85
CA CYS A 336 6.75 5.56 9.62
C CYS A 336 7.67 4.37 9.35
N LEU A 337 8.96 4.65 9.17
CA LEU A 337 10.01 3.65 9.26
C LEU A 337 10.71 3.80 10.60
N SER A 338 10.87 2.70 11.33
CA SER A 338 11.67 2.65 12.55
C SER A 338 12.67 1.49 12.51
N ILE A 339 13.83 1.69 13.12
CA ILE A 339 14.89 0.69 13.29
C ILE A 339 15.35 0.75 14.74
N LEU A 340 15.23 -0.37 15.46
CA LEU A 340 15.75 -0.50 16.82
C LEU A 340 17.27 -0.69 16.77
N CYS A 341 17.97 0.16 17.49
CA CYS A 341 19.43 0.24 17.57
C CYS A 341 19.95 -0.23 18.93
N ASP A 342 21.26 -0.41 19.05
CA ASP A 342 21.91 -0.84 20.31
C ASP A 342 21.81 0.25 21.40
N ASP A 343 21.97 1.51 21.00
CA ASP A 343 21.96 2.67 21.88
C ASP A 343 21.46 3.95 21.17
N GLU A 344 21.38 5.06 21.93
CA GLU A 344 20.98 6.37 21.42
C GLU A 344 21.95 6.90 20.36
N MET A 345 23.26 6.68 20.50
CA MET A 345 24.27 7.16 19.54
C MET A 345 24.08 6.50 18.17
N GLN A 346 23.88 5.18 18.17
CA GLN A 346 23.61 4.44 16.92
C GLN A 346 22.27 4.88 16.31
N ALA A 347 21.24 5.08 17.14
CA ALA A 347 19.94 5.55 16.66
C ALA A 347 20.01 6.93 15.99
N VAL A 348 20.78 7.86 16.55
CA VAL A 348 21.03 9.19 15.96
C VAL A 348 21.76 9.06 14.63
N ALA A 349 22.80 8.22 14.55
CA ALA A 349 23.54 7.99 13.32
C ALA A 349 22.65 7.38 12.23
N VAL A 350 21.92 6.30 12.53
CA VAL A 350 21.00 5.63 11.60
C VAL A 350 19.93 6.58 11.12
N LYS A 351 19.29 7.34 12.03
CA LYS A 351 18.27 8.34 11.67
C LYS A 351 18.81 9.39 10.70
N SER A 352 20.03 9.89 10.95
CA SER A 352 20.66 10.88 10.07
C SER A 352 20.88 10.34 8.66
N GLN A 353 21.25 9.07 8.53
CA GLN A 353 21.44 8.43 7.23
C GLN A 353 20.10 8.15 6.50
N LEU A 354 19.05 7.77 7.22
CA LEU A 354 17.70 7.66 6.65
C LEU A 354 17.21 9.00 6.09
N GLN A 355 17.50 10.11 6.78
CA GLN A 355 17.20 11.45 6.29
C GLN A 355 18.00 11.79 5.01
N GLN A 356 19.27 11.39 4.91
CA GLN A 356 20.09 11.57 3.70
C GLN A 356 19.60 10.71 2.52
N ILE A 357 18.99 9.56 2.78
CA ILE A 357 18.33 8.73 1.75
C ILE A 357 17.03 9.39 1.28
N ALA A 358 16.22 9.90 2.19
CA ALA A 358 14.96 10.56 1.88
C ALA A 358 15.16 11.86 1.06
N ARG A 359 16.23 12.62 1.35
CA ARG A 359 16.48 13.93 0.76
C ARG A 359 16.50 13.95 -0.79
N PRO A 360 17.24 13.09 -1.49
CA PRO A 360 17.22 13.05 -2.96
C PRO A 360 16.00 12.36 -3.54
N MET A 361 15.24 11.62 -2.72
CA MET A 361 14.10 10.83 -3.16
C MET A 361 12.82 11.67 -3.26
N TYR A 362 12.50 12.46 -2.23
CA TYR A 362 11.32 13.32 -2.14
C TYR A 362 11.52 14.58 -1.30
N SER A 363 12.75 14.90 -0.91
CA SER A 363 13.12 16.06 -0.09
C SER A 363 12.59 15.99 1.35
N ASN A 364 11.30 16.13 1.53
CA ASN A 364 10.58 16.14 2.81
C ASN A 364 9.27 15.36 2.65
N PRO A 365 8.80 14.65 3.68
CA PRO A 365 7.51 13.97 3.60
C PRO A 365 6.34 14.97 3.69
N PRO A 366 5.12 14.56 3.26
CA PRO A 366 3.95 15.44 3.25
C PRO A 366 3.44 15.78 4.66
N LEU A 367 2.96 17.01 4.83
CA LEU A 367 2.50 17.56 6.10
C LEU A 367 1.13 17.05 6.52
N HIS A 368 0.13 17.06 5.62
CA HIS A 368 -1.28 16.92 5.98
C HIS A 368 -1.60 15.58 6.65
N GLY A 369 -1.18 14.47 6.03
CA GLY A 369 -1.38 13.13 6.62
C GLY A 369 -0.72 12.97 7.99
N ALA A 370 0.44 13.58 8.20
CA ALA A 370 1.13 13.56 9.48
C ALA A 370 0.37 14.34 10.56
N LEU A 371 -0.23 15.47 10.21
CA LEU A 371 -1.08 16.25 11.13
C LEU A 371 -2.32 15.45 11.53
N VAL A 372 -3.00 14.81 10.57
CA VAL A 372 -4.18 13.97 10.85
C VAL A 372 -3.81 12.84 11.81
N VAL A 373 -2.78 12.05 11.49
CA VAL A 373 -2.34 10.92 12.33
C VAL A 373 -1.96 11.39 13.74
N SER A 374 -1.13 12.42 13.84
CA SER A 374 -0.67 12.92 15.15
C SER A 374 -1.78 13.57 15.98
N THR A 375 -2.80 14.12 15.34
CA THR A 375 -3.99 14.66 16.01
C THR A 375 -4.84 13.52 16.57
N ILE A 376 -5.08 12.47 15.79
CA ILE A 376 -5.87 11.30 16.22
C ILE A 376 -5.18 10.57 17.38
N LEU A 377 -3.91 10.19 17.19
CA LEU A 377 -3.21 9.36 18.20
C LEU A 377 -2.81 10.14 19.44
N GLY A 378 -2.56 11.44 19.30
CA GLY A 378 -2.16 12.31 20.41
C GLY A 378 -3.31 12.92 21.23
N ASP A 379 -4.56 12.67 20.85
CA ASP A 379 -5.76 13.09 21.59
C ASP A 379 -6.50 11.86 22.13
N PRO A 380 -6.67 11.70 23.44
CA PRO A 380 -7.29 10.51 24.03
C PRO A 380 -8.72 10.22 23.53
N ALA A 381 -9.51 11.27 23.27
CA ALA A 381 -10.88 11.12 22.79
C ALA A 381 -10.90 10.65 21.33
N LEU A 382 -10.05 11.24 20.47
CA LEU A 382 -9.93 10.82 19.08
C LEU A 382 -9.30 9.43 18.95
N LYS A 383 -8.29 9.11 19.78
CA LYS A 383 -7.70 7.76 19.80
C LYS A 383 -8.75 6.72 20.19
N THR A 384 -9.59 6.99 21.18
CA THR A 384 -10.70 6.11 21.58
C THR A 384 -11.71 5.94 20.45
N LEU A 385 -12.07 7.03 19.75
CA LEU A 385 -12.95 6.97 18.60
C LEU A 385 -12.33 6.16 17.46
N TRP A 386 -11.07 6.38 17.14
CA TRP A 386 -10.34 5.60 16.14
C TRP A 386 -10.33 4.10 16.46
N LEU A 387 -10.06 3.71 17.72
CA LEU A 387 -10.08 2.30 18.15
C LEU A 387 -11.46 1.67 17.92
N LYS A 388 -12.53 2.39 18.21
CA LYS A 388 -13.91 1.94 17.94
C LYS A 388 -14.17 1.77 16.45
N GLU A 389 -13.74 2.72 15.63
CA GLU A 389 -14.00 2.71 14.18
C GLU A 389 -13.17 1.64 13.46
N VAL A 390 -11.89 1.49 13.80
CA VAL A 390 -11.03 0.44 13.20
C VAL A 390 -11.52 -0.95 13.58
N LYS A 391 -12.00 -1.13 14.83
CA LYS A 391 -12.65 -2.37 15.24
C LYS A 391 -13.92 -2.64 14.43
N GLY A 392 -14.74 -1.63 14.19
CA GLY A 392 -15.94 -1.75 13.35
C GLY A 392 -15.63 -2.19 11.91
N MET A 393 -14.53 -1.69 11.32
CA MET A 393 -14.06 -2.14 10.02
C MET A 393 -13.61 -3.61 10.03
N ALA A 394 -12.84 -4.00 11.04
CA ALA A 394 -12.41 -5.40 11.22
C ALA A 394 -13.59 -6.34 11.42
N ASP A 395 -14.52 -6.00 12.31
CA ASP A 395 -15.71 -6.79 12.61
C ASP A 395 -16.58 -7.02 11.36
N ARG A 396 -16.73 -5.98 10.50
CA ARG A 396 -17.46 -6.13 9.24
C ARG A 396 -16.78 -7.13 8.31
N ILE A 397 -15.46 -7.04 8.15
CA ILE A 397 -14.71 -7.98 7.30
C ILE A 397 -14.81 -9.40 7.83
N ILE A 398 -14.68 -9.59 9.14
CA ILE A 398 -14.84 -10.90 9.80
C ILE A 398 -16.26 -11.44 9.57
N GLY A 399 -17.28 -10.56 9.68
CA GLY A 399 -18.67 -10.92 9.39
C GLY A 399 -18.88 -11.36 7.93
N MET A 400 -18.24 -10.68 6.97
CA MET A 400 -18.33 -11.06 5.55
C MET A 400 -17.63 -12.37 5.24
N ARG A 401 -16.49 -12.67 5.90
CA ARG A 401 -15.84 -13.99 5.82
C ARG A 401 -16.79 -15.11 6.25
N LYS A 402 -17.42 -14.94 7.41
CA LYS A 402 -18.40 -15.88 7.94
C LYS A 402 -19.58 -16.07 6.98
N ALA A 403 -20.16 -14.96 6.51
CA ALA A 403 -21.29 -14.99 5.59
C ALA A 403 -20.96 -15.69 4.25
N LEU A 404 -19.75 -15.46 3.70
CA LEU A 404 -19.31 -16.11 2.47
C LEU A 404 -19.14 -17.62 2.68
N LYS A 405 -18.47 -18.04 3.75
CA LYS A 405 -18.32 -19.46 4.10
C LYS A 405 -19.67 -20.15 4.27
N GLU A 406 -20.57 -19.59 5.10
CA GLU A 406 -21.91 -20.16 5.34
C GLU A 406 -22.75 -20.24 4.06
N SER A 407 -22.61 -19.27 3.15
CA SER A 407 -23.31 -19.30 1.86
C SER A 407 -22.82 -20.43 0.97
N LEU A 408 -21.50 -20.67 0.92
CA LEU A 408 -20.90 -21.79 0.18
C LEU A 408 -21.30 -23.14 0.76
N GLU A 409 -21.35 -23.27 2.07
CA GLU A 409 -21.82 -24.48 2.77
C GLU A 409 -23.30 -24.79 2.46
N LYS A 410 -24.17 -23.76 2.48
CA LYS A 410 -25.59 -23.89 2.14
C LYS A 410 -25.82 -24.34 0.70
N LEU A 411 -24.93 -23.97 -0.22
CA LEU A 411 -24.98 -24.41 -1.62
C LEU A 411 -24.51 -25.86 -1.80
N GLY A 412 -24.04 -26.52 -0.72
CA GLY A 412 -23.54 -27.89 -0.80
C GLY A 412 -22.21 -27.99 -1.56
N SER A 413 -21.35 -26.97 -1.44
CA SER A 413 -20.02 -27.01 -2.08
C SER A 413 -19.24 -28.23 -1.62
N PRO A 414 -18.64 -29.00 -2.55
CA PRO A 414 -17.87 -30.20 -2.22
C PRO A 414 -16.52 -29.88 -1.58
N LEU A 415 -16.08 -28.62 -1.61
CA LEU A 415 -14.79 -28.17 -1.08
C LEU A 415 -14.93 -27.64 0.33
N SER A 416 -13.89 -27.84 1.15
CA SER A 416 -13.79 -27.16 2.45
C SER A 416 -13.44 -25.69 2.26
N TRP A 417 -14.19 -24.82 2.94
CA TRP A 417 -13.99 -23.37 2.93
C TRP A 417 -13.58 -22.81 4.30
N GLU A 418 -13.11 -23.68 5.21
CA GLU A 418 -12.65 -23.30 6.55
C GLU A 418 -11.59 -22.19 6.53
N HIS A 419 -10.71 -22.23 5.54
CA HIS A 419 -9.65 -21.24 5.38
C HIS A 419 -10.18 -19.81 5.22
N ILE A 420 -11.41 -19.58 4.72
CA ILE A 420 -12.01 -18.25 4.62
C ILE A 420 -12.09 -17.59 5.99
N THR A 421 -12.48 -18.35 7.03
CA THR A 421 -12.61 -17.85 8.41
C THR A 421 -11.34 -17.98 9.24
N ASN A 422 -10.42 -18.88 8.85
CA ASN A 422 -9.13 -19.02 9.51
C ASN A 422 -8.12 -17.93 9.09
N GLN A 423 -8.30 -17.34 7.89
CA GLN A 423 -7.51 -16.22 7.41
C GLN A 423 -8.01 -14.90 7.99
N ILE A 424 -7.12 -13.91 8.14
CA ILE A 424 -7.42 -12.62 8.78
C ILE A 424 -7.08 -11.45 7.87
N GLY A 425 -7.67 -10.29 8.14
CA GLY A 425 -7.38 -9.03 7.45
C GLY A 425 -8.17 -8.86 6.16
N MET A 426 -7.68 -7.95 5.30
CA MET A 426 -8.40 -7.49 4.11
C MET A 426 -8.61 -8.58 3.05
N PHE A 427 -7.73 -9.58 2.96
CA PHE A 427 -7.71 -10.53 1.87
C PHE A 427 -8.04 -11.95 2.30
N CYS A 428 -8.73 -12.66 1.41
CA CYS A 428 -8.87 -14.11 1.45
C CYS A 428 -8.13 -14.70 0.24
N TYR A 429 -7.26 -15.68 0.49
CA TYR A 429 -6.59 -16.43 -0.56
C TYR A 429 -7.37 -17.72 -0.79
N SER A 430 -8.24 -17.70 -1.79
CA SER A 430 -9.31 -18.69 -1.96
C SER A 430 -8.83 -20.09 -2.37
N GLY A 431 -7.65 -20.17 -3.00
CA GLY A 431 -7.14 -21.40 -3.61
C GLY A 431 -7.77 -21.73 -4.98
N MET A 432 -8.56 -20.82 -5.56
CA MET A 432 -9.06 -20.97 -6.92
C MET A 432 -7.95 -20.86 -7.94
N THR A 433 -8.05 -21.65 -9.03
CA THR A 433 -7.09 -21.61 -10.13
C THR A 433 -7.30 -20.35 -11.00
N PRO A 434 -6.29 -19.94 -11.78
CA PRO A 434 -6.44 -18.85 -12.73
C PRO A 434 -7.60 -19.04 -13.71
N GLU A 435 -7.87 -20.29 -14.14
CA GLU A 435 -8.96 -20.66 -15.08
C GLU A 435 -10.32 -20.46 -14.41
N GLN A 436 -10.46 -20.82 -13.13
CA GLN A 436 -11.66 -20.58 -12.34
C GLN A 436 -11.91 -19.08 -12.15
N VAL A 437 -10.86 -18.30 -11.89
CA VAL A 437 -10.95 -16.83 -11.80
C VAL A 437 -11.32 -16.21 -13.15
N ASP A 438 -10.77 -16.68 -14.25
CA ASP A 438 -11.15 -16.23 -15.60
C ASP A 438 -12.63 -16.50 -15.90
N ARG A 439 -13.18 -17.65 -15.43
CA ARG A 439 -14.60 -17.96 -15.52
C ARG A 439 -15.45 -17.01 -14.67
N LEU A 440 -15.03 -16.71 -13.43
CA LEU A 440 -15.74 -15.73 -12.61
C LEU A 440 -15.86 -14.37 -13.31
N THR A 441 -14.81 -13.95 -13.99
CA THR A 441 -14.83 -12.68 -14.73
C THR A 441 -15.73 -12.75 -15.97
N LYS A 442 -15.64 -13.82 -16.77
CA LYS A 442 -16.34 -13.95 -18.06
C LYS A 442 -17.82 -14.29 -17.91
N GLU A 443 -18.15 -15.19 -16.97
CA GLU A 443 -19.50 -15.74 -16.80
C GLU A 443 -20.32 -14.97 -15.76
N PHE A 444 -19.65 -14.37 -14.75
CA PHE A 444 -20.31 -13.76 -13.59
C PHE A 444 -19.92 -12.30 -13.36
N HIS A 445 -19.11 -11.68 -14.20
CA HIS A 445 -18.68 -10.28 -14.05
C HIS A 445 -18.03 -9.98 -12.69
N ILE A 446 -17.34 -10.96 -12.09
CA ILE A 446 -16.65 -10.84 -10.82
C ILE A 446 -15.17 -10.64 -11.07
N TYR A 447 -14.65 -9.52 -10.59
CA TYR A 447 -13.30 -9.03 -10.85
C TYR A 447 -12.43 -9.22 -9.61
N MET A 448 -11.40 -10.06 -9.73
CA MET A 448 -10.40 -10.36 -8.71
C MET A 448 -9.04 -10.64 -9.34
N THR A 449 -7.99 -10.73 -8.53
CA THR A 449 -6.66 -11.07 -9.06
C THR A 449 -6.57 -12.56 -9.44
N ARG A 450 -5.92 -12.87 -10.57
CA ARG A 450 -5.87 -14.23 -11.13
C ARG A 450 -5.22 -15.28 -10.21
N ASN A 451 -4.49 -14.87 -9.18
CA ASN A 451 -3.92 -15.77 -8.17
C ASN A 451 -4.94 -16.23 -7.10
N GLY A 452 -6.22 -15.91 -7.26
CA GLY A 452 -7.26 -16.33 -6.33
C GLY A 452 -7.44 -15.46 -5.09
N ARG A 453 -6.79 -14.26 -5.02
CA ARG A 453 -6.99 -13.34 -3.89
C ARG A 453 -8.31 -12.58 -4.01
N ILE A 454 -9.16 -12.69 -3.00
CA ILE A 454 -10.42 -11.95 -2.82
C ILE A 454 -10.20 -10.83 -1.81
N SER A 455 -10.57 -9.60 -2.14
CA SER A 455 -10.69 -8.52 -1.16
C SER A 455 -12.01 -8.66 -0.41
N MET A 456 -11.95 -9.03 0.85
CA MET A 456 -13.13 -9.14 1.71
C MET A 456 -13.78 -7.78 1.98
N ALA A 457 -13.05 -6.68 1.78
CA ALA A 457 -13.61 -5.33 1.83
C ALA A 457 -14.59 -5.03 0.68
N GLY A 458 -14.47 -5.73 -0.45
CA GLY A 458 -15.41 -5.63 -1.58
C GLY A 458 -16.64 -6.56 -1.45
N VAL A 459 -16.63 -7.46 -0.47
CA VAL A 459 -17.78 -8.31 -0.15
C VAL A 459 -18.75 -7.54 0.74
N THR A 460 -20.03 -7.56 0.39
CA THR A 460 -21.10 -6.84 1.09
C THR A 460 -22.28 -7.76 1.37
N THR A 461 -23.19 -7.36 2.24
CA THR A 461 -24.44 -8.11 2.48
C THR A 461 -25.27 -8.26 1.18
N GLY A 462 -25.15 -7.29 0.27
CA GLY A 462 -25.87 -7.27 -1.01
C GLY A 462 -25.27 -8.18 -2.09
N ASN A 463 -23.95 -8.51 -2.02
CA ASN A 463 -23.31 -9.31 -3.07
C ASN A 463 -22.78 -10.67 -2.61
N VAL A 464 -22.74 -10.96 -1.32
CA VAL A 464 -22.13 -12.19 -0.77
C VAL A 464 -22.78 -13.47 -1.30
N ALA A 465 -24.10 -13.48 -1.45
CA ALA A 465 -24.82 -14.64 -1.96
C ALA A 465 -24.52 -14.88 -3.46
N TYR A 466 -24.47 -13.81 -4.25
CA TYR A 466 -24.09 -13.87 -5.66
C TYR A 466 -22.65 -14.36 -5.84
N LEU A 467 -21.72 -13.81 -5.06
CA LEU A 467 -20.32 -14.23 -5.05
C LEU A 467 -20.17 -15.71 -4.69
N ALA A 468 -20.87 -16.16 -3.63
CA ALA A 468 -20.85 -17.56 -3.21
C ALA A 468 -21.38 -18.50 -4.29
N ASN A 469 -22.49 -18.15 -4.94
CA ASN A 469 -23.05 -18.92 -6.04
C ASN A 469 -22.06 -19.02 -7.21
N ALA A 470 -21.46 -17.92 -7.61
CA ALA A 470 -20.48 -17.91 -8.69
C ALA A 470 -19.24 -18.76 -8.37
N ILE A 471 -18.71 -18.65 -7.15
CA ILE A 471 -17.58 -19.48 -6.68
C ILE A 471 -17.99 -20.97 -6.69
N HIS A 472 -19.17 -21.31 -6.20
CA HIS A 472 -19.69 -22.68 -6.25
C HIS A 472 -19.74 -23.20 -7.71
N GLU A 473 -20.32 -22.43 -8.62
CA GLU A 473 -20.45 -22.79 -10.03
C GLU A 473 -19.12 -23.07 -10.74
N VAL A 474 -18.09 -22.27 -10.47
CA VAL A 474 -16.78 -22.46 -11.09
C VAL A 474 -15.93 -23.54 -10.43
N THR A 475 -16.28 -23.96 -9.21
CA THR A 475 -15.51 -24.94 -8.41
C THR A 475 -16.15 -26.32 -8.31
N LYS A 476 -17.44 -26.48 -8.60
CA LYS A 476 -18.17 -27.76 -8.46
C LYS A 476 -17.81 -28.84 -9.49
N GLN A 477 -17.08 -28.50 -10.55
CA GLN A 477 -16.78 -29.40 -11.68
C GLN A 477 -15.39 -30.07 -11.58
N ASN A 478 -14.80 -30.11 -10.39
CA ASN A 478 -13.52 -30.80 -10.18
C ASN A 478 -13.72 -32.14 -9.51
#